data_37049a83f2a4297ccce134a7d0bf7c6b
#
_entry.id   37049a83f2a4297ccce134a7d0bf7c6b
#
_cell.length_a   1.000
_cell.length_b   1.000
_cell.length_c   1.000
_cell.angle_alpha   90.00
_cell.angle_beta   90.00
_cell.angle_gamma   90.00
#
_symmetry.space_group_name_H-M   'P 1'
#
loop_
_entity.id
_entity.type
_entity.pdbx_description
1 polymer ?
#
loop_
_entity_poly.entity_id
_entity_poly.type
_entity_poly.pdbx_seq_one_letter_code
_entity_poly.pdbx_strand_id
1 'polypeptide(L)'
;MENDFVDQVGINSRSISHVPPAHFLLKIEAFSSLVENDVENYKSLEFDAGGYKWKLVVYPNGNKNENVKDHISVYLAMVGTSSLGLGWEVYVIFRLFVLDQKKDEFLILQEVFVKETKKCTGECLSMKKLTSTSNYKYVWKIENFSKLPDKIYESEVFVAGDQKWKILLFPKGLGVASGSHISMYLELTDSSTITGGSKIYVHFTLRIRNQLVSKHYEKKEWLNTSIALGGWSKFIELNYLKKAGNGFLVNDVCIVEAEVPVLGISKAL
;
A
#
# COMPACT_ATOMS: atom_id res chain seq x y z
N MET A 1 11.10 18.04 34.27
CA MET A 1 12.34 17.32 33.95
C MET A 1 11.91 16.07 33.23
N GLU A 2 11.51 16.28 32.01
CA GLU A 2 11.08 15.31 31.04
C GLU A 2 11.85 15.60 29.76
N ASN A 3 12.19 14.58 29.02
CA ASN A 3 12.86 14.63 27.72
C ASN A 3 14.38 14.64 27.72
N ASP A 4 14.97 13.44 27.89
CA ASP A 4 16.36 13.24 27.45
C ASP A 4 16.70 11.77 27.12
N PHE A 5 15.74 10.98 26.60
CA PHE A 5 16.01 9.57 26.25
C PHE A 5 15.81 9.19 24.78
N VAL A 6 15.61 10.13 23.88
CA VAL A 6 15.34 9.80 22.44
C VAL A 6 16.55 10.09 21.53
N ASP A 7 17.60 10.77 22.00
CA ASP A 7 18.59 11.36 21.09
C ASP A 7 19.98 10.71 21.06
N GLN A 8 20.17 9.49 21.54
CA GLN A 8 21.49 8.85 21.48
C GLN A 8 21.47 7.35 21.19
N VAL A 9 20.76 6.88 20.17
CA VAL A 9 21.13 5.63 19.53
C VAL A 9 21.84 5.93 18.21
N GLY A 10 23.02 6.51 18.33
CA GLY A 10 23.95 6.61 17.21
C GLY A 10 24.34 5.21 16.78
N ILE A 11 24.21 4.92 15.47
CA ILE A 11 24.74 3.71 14.83
C ILE A 11 26.25 3.72 15.02
N ASN A 12 26.75 3.12 16.08
CA ASN A 12 28.17 3.21 16.47
C ASN A 12 29.01 1.99 16.08
N SER A 13 28.43 0.96 15.45
CA SER A 13 29.25 -0.13 14.93
C SER A 13 28.74 -0.66 13.59
N ARG A 14 29.58 -0.59 12.58
CA ARG A 14 29.43 -1.34 11.33
C ARG A 14 30.25 -2.58 11.46
N SER A 15 29.62 -3.75 11.40
CA SER A 15 30.32 -5.04 11.34
C SER A 15 29.91 -5.81 10.08
N ILE A 16 30.75 -6.75 9.67
CA ILE A 16 30.49 -7.61 8.52
C ILE A 16 30.18 -9.02 9.04
N SER A 17 29.17 -9.66 8.46
CA SER A 17 28.81 -11.04 8.74
C SER A 17 28.68 -11.85 7.45
N HIS A 18 29.13 -13.09 7.47
CA HIS A 18 28.90 -14.06 6.41
C HIS A 18 27.66 -14.95 6.72
N VAL A 19 26.98 -14.69 7.86
CA VAL A 19 25.80 -15.45 8.28
C VAL A 19 24.55 -14.61 7.97
N PRO A 20 23.55 -15.15 7.24
CA PRO A 20 22.32 -14.46 6.93
C PRO A 20 21.47 -14.18 8.18
N PRO A 21 20.49 -13.24 8.09
CA PRO A 21 19.56 -12.97 9.18
C PRO A 21 18.72 -14.20 9.54
N ALA A 22 18.38 -14.35 10.82
CA ALA A 22 17.74 -15.54 11.36
C ALA A 22 16.18 -15.49 11.32
N HIS A 23 15.56 -14.30 11.21
CA HIS A 23 14.11 -14.16 11.37
C HIS A 23 13.39 -13.82 10.07
N PHE A 24 13.87 -12.82 9.33
CA PHE A 24 13.19 -12.35 8.13
C PHE A 24 14.17 -11.79 7.09
N LEU A 25 13.94 -12.13 5.83
CA LEU A 25 14.68 -11.62 4.67
C LEU A 25 13.72 -10.90 3.72
N LEU A 26 13.97 -9.62 3.47
CA LEU A 26 13.28 -8.85 2.44
C LEU A 26 14.18 -8.68 1.22
N LYS A 27 13.81 -9.27 0.09
CA LYS A 27 14.42 -9.06 -1.21
C LYS A 27 13.56 -8.09 -2.02
N ILE A 28 14.15 -7.04 -2.56
CA ILE A 28 13.48 -6.08 -3.45
C ILE A 28 14.18 -6.11 -4.80
N GLU A 29 13.50 -6.62 -5.82
CA GLU A 29 13.97 -6.60 -7.20
C GLU A 29 13.57 -5.30 -7.88
N ALA A 30 14.46 -4.73 -8.71
CA ALA A 30 14.29 -3.43 -9.34
C ALA A 30 13.97 -2.30 -8.35
N PHE A 31 14.78 -2.18 -7.29
CA PHE A 31 14.61 -1.17 -6.22
C PHE A 31 14.44 0.25 -6.77
N SER A 32 15.15 0.60 -7.86
CA SER A 32 15.02 1.91 -8.53
C SER A 32 13.58 2.23 -8.94
N SER A 33 12.77 1.22 -9.25
CA SER A 33 11.38 1.43 -9.61
C SER A 33 10.51 1.91 -8.45
N LEU A 34 10.90 1.66 -7.19
CA LEU A 34 10.25 2.28 -6.04
C LEU A 34 10.48 3.79 -6.04
N VAL A 35 11.71 4.21 -6.34
CA VAL A 35 12.11 5.62 -6.42
C VAL A 35 11.46 6.30 -7.62
N GLU A 36 11.52 5.69 -8.81
CA GLU A 36 10.96 6.21 -10.07
C GLU A 36 9.44 6.42 -10.00
N ASN A 37 8.73 5.59 -9.22
CA ASN A 37 7.28 5.70 -9.03
C ASN A 37 6.88 6.51 -7.79
N ASP A 38 7.82 7.23 -7.17
CA ASP A 38 7.63 8.07 -5.98
C ASP A 38 6.92 7.32 -4.84
N VAL A 39 7.32 6.06 -4.61
CA VAL A 39 6.80 5.24 -3.52
C VAL A 39 7.26 5.86 -2.21
N GLU A 40 6.33 6.33 -1.39
CA GLU A 40 6.66 6.92 -0.09
C GLU A 40 7.26 5.88 0.85
N ASN A 41 6.56 4.76 1.05
CA ASN A 41 7.07 3.65 1.83
C ASN A 41 6.53 2.30 1.36
N TYR A 42 7.27 1.24 1.63
CA TYR A 42 6.88 -0.15 1.45
C TYR A 42 6.81 -0.86 2.79
N LYS A 43 5.73 -1.59 3.04
CA LYS A 43 5.53 -2.41 4.25
C LYS A 43 5.60 -3.89 3.89
N SER A 44 6.56 -4.60 4.47
CA SER A 44 6.77 -6.03 4.23
C SER A 44 5.58 -6.89 4.69
N LEU A 45 5.64 -8.18 4.38
CA LEU A 45 4.85 -9.19 5.08
C LEU A 45 5.15 -9.16 6.58
N GLU A 46 4.20 -9.67 7.36
CA GLU A 46 4.39 -9.86 8.79
C GLU A 46 5.22 -11.12 9.05
N PHE A 47 6.07 -11.05 10.06
CA PHE A 47 6.84 -12.19 10.54
C PHE A 47 6.80 -12.29 12.05
N ASP A 48 7.00 -13.47 12.58
CA ASP A 48 6.96 -13.74 14.02
C ASP A 48 8.37 -13.75 14.61
N ALA A 49 8.58 -12.95 15.67
CA ALA A 49 9.80 -12.98 16.47
C ALA A 49 9.50 -12.60 17.92
N GLY A 50 10.08 -13.36 18.89
CA GLY A 50 9.91 -13.10 20.31
C GLY A 50 8.47 -13.17 20.82
N GLY A 51 7.59 -13.93 20.16
CA GLY A 51 6.16 -14.03 20.51
C GLY A 51 5.29 -12.88 19.99
N TYR A 52 5.86 -11.97 19.21
CA TYR A 52 5.18 -10.82 18.62
C TYR A 52 5.25 -10.86 17.10
N LYS A 53 4.32 -10.15 16.44
CA LYS A 53 4.31 -9.94 14.99
C LYS A 53 4.98 -8.62 14.63
N TRP A 54 5.83 -8.68 13.63
CA TRP A 54 6.65 -7.57 13.15
C TRP A 54 6.51 -7.40 11.65
N LYS A 55 6.85 -6.22 11.15
CA LYS A 55 7.06 -5.94 9.72
C LYS A 55 8.18 -4.94 9.54
N LEU A 56 8.84 -4.99 8.39
CA LEU A 56 9.76 -3.93 7.97
C LEU A 56 8.98 -2.84 7.22
N VAL A 57 9.34 -1.59 7.48
CA VAL A 57 8.86 -0.42 6.74
C VAL A 57 10.06 0.24 6.10
N VAL A 58 10.07 0.27 4.76
CA VAL A 58 11.17 0.80 3.96
C VAL A 58 10.72 2.08 3.27
N TYR A 59 11.44 3.17 3.46
CA TYR A 59 11.28 4.43 2.73
C TYR A 59 12.42 4.54 1.71
N PRO A 60 12.13 4.34 0.42
CA PRO A 60 13.18 4.28 -0.62
C PRO A 60 13.96 5.59 -0.79
N ASN A 61 13.32 6.73 -0.52
CA ASN A 61 13.86 8.09 -0.63
C ASN A 61 14.01 8.80 0.72
N GLY A 62 14.17 8.04 1.80
CA GLY A 62 14.20 8.56 3.16
C GLY A 62 12.80 8.90 3.71
N ASN A 63 12.71 8.97 5.03
CA ASN A 63 11.47 9.37 5.72
C ASN A 63 11.36 10.91 5.72
N LYS A 64 10.53 11.46 4.84
CA LYS A 64 10.32 12.89 4.69
C LYS A 64 9.78 13.57 5.96
N ASN A 65 9.05 12.82 6.80
CA ASN A 65 8.51 13.34 8.07
C ASN A 65 9.61 13.61 9.10
N GLU A 66 10.76 12.97 8.95
CA GLU A 66 11.94 13.15 9.82
C GLU A 66 13.04 13.97 9.15
N ASN A 67 12.70 14.69 8.06
CA ASN A 67 13.64 15.50 7.26
C ASN A 67 14.86 14.72 6.71
N VAL A 68 14.74 13.38 6.59
CA VAL A 68 15.80 12.54 6.02
C VAL A 68 15.68 12.53 4.50
N LYS A 69 16.76 12.93 3.82
CA LYS A 69 16.90 12.95 2.35
C LYS A 69 18.15 12.17 1.94
N ASP A 70 18.14 11.68 0.71
CA ASP A 70 19.29 10.98 0.10
C ASP A 70 19.74 9.70 0.84
N HIS A 71 18.81 9.09 1.58
CA HIS A 71 19.04 7.86 2.33
C HIS A 71 17.85 6.93 2.18
N ILE A 72 18.08 5.65 2.38
CA ILE A 72 17.00 4.67 2.57
C ILE A 72 16.75 4.59 4.07
N SER A 73 15.49 4.83 4.51
CA SER A 73 15.14 4.62 5.91
C SER A 73 14.43 3.26 6.06
N VAL A 74 14.84 2.49 7.07
CA VAL A 74 14.26 1.16 7.37
C VAL A 74 13.88 1.13 8.84
N TYR A 75 12.63 0.76 9.11
CA TYR A 75 12.09 0.65 10.46
C TYR A 75 11.56 -0.76 10.70
N LEU A 76 11.72 -1.24 11.93
CA LEU A 76 11.01 -2.41 12.44
C LEU A 76 9.74 -1.93 13.13
N ALA A 77 8.57 -2.39 12.67
CA ALA A 77 7.28 -2.00 13.22
C ALA A 77 6.58 -3.20 13.83
N MET A 78 6.08 -3.05 15.05
CA MET A 78 5.26 -4.04 15.73
C MET A 78 3.83 -4.01 15.21
N VAL A 79 3.21 -5.17 15.05
CA VAL A 79 1.85 -5.34 14.55
C VAL A 79 0.90 -5.73 15.68
N GLY A 80 -0.35 -5.25 15.62
CA GLY A 80 -1.39 -5.65 16.59
C GLY A 80 -1.27 -4.99 17.97
N THR A 81 -0.63 -3.83 18.04
CA THR A 81 -0.42 -3.09 19.31
C THR A 81 -1.71 -2.65 20.00
N SER A 82 -2.83 -2.57 19.27
CA SER A 82 -4.15 -2.21 19.83
C SER A 82 -4.70 -3.24 20.84
N SER A 83 -4.20 -4.47 20.80
CA SER A 83 -4.57 -5.52 21.76
C SER A 83 -3.76 -5.48 23.06
N LEU A 84 -2.73 -4.64 23.13
CA LEU A 84 -1.90 -4.46 24.30
C LEU A 84 -2.56 -3.41 25.24
N GLY A 85 -2.50 -3.65 26.54
CA GLY A 85 -3.07 -2.75 27.54
C GLY A 85 -2.38 -1.37 27.56
N LEU A 86 -2.98 -0.40 28.24
CA LEU A 86 -2.36 0.91 28.44
C LEU A 86 -1.02 0.77 29.20
N GLY A 87 0.01 1.45 28.70
CA GLY A 87 1.32 1.49 29.33
C GLY A 87 2.19 0.27 29.06
N TRP A 88 1.89 -0.52 28.00
CA TRP A 88 2.75 -1.63 27.59
C TRP A 88 4.11 -1.15 27.09
N GLU A 89 5.14 -1.90 27.40
CA GLU A 89 6.50 -1.72 26.91
C GLU A 89 7.05 -3.06 26.43
N VAL A 90 7.75 -3.05 25.31
CA VAL A 90 8.44 -4.23 24.76
C VAL A 90 9.88 -3.85 24.49
N TYR A 91 10.81 -4.51 25.19
CA TYR A 91 12.24 -4.34 24.98
C TYR A 91 12.69 -5.24 23.83
N VAL A 92 13.17 -4.63 22.76
CA VAL A 92 13.58 -5.34 21.53
C VAL A 92 15.02 -5.02 21.20
N ILE A 93 15.74 -6.08 20.92
CA ILE A 93 17.07 -6.02 20.35
C ILE A 93 16.97 -6.55 18.93
N PHE A 94 17.22 -5.73 17.93
CA PHE A 94 17.14 -6.15 16.54
C PHE A 94 18.38 -5.74 15.75
N ARG A 95 18.64 -6.49 14.68
CA ARG A 95 19.72 -6.20 13.74
C ARG A 95 19.14 -6.06 12.34
N LEU A 96 19.60 -5.05 11.63
CA LEU A 96 19.34 -4.90 10.21
C LEU A 96 20.58 -5.32 9.43
N PHE A 97 20.37 -6.15 8.43
CA PHE A 97 21.42 -6.66 7.55
C PHE A 97 21.16 -6.16 6.14
N VAL A 98 22.20 -5.62 5.50
CA VAL A 98 22.15 -5.27 4.07
C VAL A 98 23.15 -6.15 3.34
N LEU A 99 22.68 -6.94 2.37
CA LEU A 99 23.51 -7.81 1.57
C LEU A 99 24.29 -7.03 0.52
N ASP A 100 25.61 -7.08 0.56
CA ASP A 100 26.45 -6.75 -0.60
C ASP A 100 26.45 -7.95 -1.57
N GLN A 101 25.64 -7.85 -2.62
CA GLN A 101 25.47 -8.94 -3.59
C GLN A 101 26.73 -9.24 -4.42
N LYS A 102 27.73 -8.37 -4.42
CA LYS A 102 29.01 -8.60 -5.13
C LYS A 102 29.99 -9.38 -4.30
N LYS A 103 29.97 -9.17 -2.99
CA LYS A 103 30.89 -9.82 -2.05
C LYS A 103 30.29 -10.99 -1.31
N ASP A 104 28.97 -11.16 -1.40
CA ASP A 104 28.20 -12.12 -0.60
C ASP A 104 28.42 -11.94 0.92
N GLU A 105 28.46 -10.69 1.34
CA GLU A 105 28.68 -10.27 2.72
C GLU A 105 27.51 -9.41 3.20
N PHE A 106 27.17 -9.55 4.49
CA PHE A 106 26.14 -8.72 5.11
C PHE A 106 26.77 -7.59 5.90
N LEU A 107 26.42 -6.33 5.57
CA LEU A 107 26.65 -5.18 6.41
C LEU A 107 25.61 -5.17 7.54
N ILE A 108 26.07 -5.22 8.78
CA ILE A 108 25.21 -5.11 9.97
C ILE A 108 25.14 -3.66 10.40
N LEU A 109 23.95 -3.12 10.55
CA LEU A 109 23.71 -1.72 10.89
C LEU A 109 23.37 -1.48 12.36
N GLN A 110 23.22 -2.50 13.20
CA GLN A 110 23.09 -2.35 14.65
C GLN A 110 23.36 -3.69 15.37
N GLU A 111 24.04 -3.65 16.51
CA GLU A 111 24.34 -4.84 17.31
C GLU A 111 23.63 -4.80 18.65
N VAL A 112 22.89 -5.89 18.98
CA VAL A 112 22.73 -6.40 20.35
C VAL A 112 22.38 -7.89 20.29
N PHE A 113 22.96 -8.70 21.16
CA PHE A 113 22.94 -10.15 21.09
C PHE A 113 21.60 -10.80 21.46
N VAL A 114 21.05 -11.68 20.60
CA VAL A 114 20.22 -12.82 21.01
C VAL A 114 20.54 -14.01 20.12
N LYS A 115 20.78 -15.15 20.75
CA LYS A 115 21.02 -16.42 20.10
C LYS A 115 19.70 -17.20 20.05
N GLU A 116 19.00 -17.19 18.93
CA GLU A 116 17.94 -18.15 18.65
C GLU A 116 18.07 -18.70 17.22
N THR A 117 18.01 -20.03 17.13
CA THR A 117 17.98 -20.77 15.86
C THR A 117 16.52 -20.96 15.46
N LYS A 118 15.93 -20.06 14.71
CA LYS A 118 14.63 -20.24 14.04
C LYS A 118 14.78 -20.23 12.53
N LYS A 119 13.90 -20.96 11.84
CA LYS A 119 13.83 -20.99 10.38
C LYS A 119 13.56 -19.58 9.87
N CYS A 120 14.46 -19.06 9.06
CA CYS A 120 14.29 -17.75 8.41
C CYS A 120 13.08 -17.78 7.49
N THR A 121 12.21 -16.82 7.61
CA THR A 121 11.15 -16.53 6.65
C THR A 121 11.59 -15.34 5.79
N GLY A 122 11.01 -15.16 4.62
CA GLY A 122 11.41 -14.08 3.75
C GLY A 122 10.33 -13.68 2.76
N GLU A 123 10.58 -12.58 2.11
CA GLU A 123 9.71 -11.99 1.09
C GLU A 123 10.55 -11.46 -0.08
N CYS A 124 10.09 -11.69 -1.30
CA CYS A 124 10.62 -11.08 -2.50
C CYS A 124 9.57 -10.16 -3.13
N LEU A 125 9.86 -8.87 -3.15
CA LEU A 125 9.10 -7.88 -3.91
C LEU A 125 9.71 -7.72 -5.29
N SER A 126 8.99 -8.11 -6.33
CA SER A 126 9.37 -7.91 -7.72
C SER A 126 8.62 -6.71 -8.30
N MET A 127 9.35 -5.63 -8.62
CA MET A 127 8.79 -4.43 -9.23
C MET A 127 8.79 -4.54 -10.75
N LYS A 128 7.69 -4.07 -11.38
CA LYS A 128 7.57 -3.99 -12.84
C LYS A 128 7.81 -2.55 -13.30
N LYS A 129 8.57 -2.36 -14.36
CA LYS A 129 8.68 -1.05 -15.03
C LYS A 129 7.41 -0.82 -15.85
N LEU A 130 6.72 0.29 -15.58
CA LEU A 130 5.56 0.69 -16.37
C LEU A 130 6.01 1.17 -17.75
N THR A 131 5.70 0.42 -18.80
CA THR A 131 6.12 0.71 -20.16
C THR A 131 5.10 1.52 -20.97
N SER A 132 3.84 1.61 -20.52
CA SER A 132 2.80 2.45 -21.16
C SER A 132 1.60 2.65 -20.24
N THR A 133 1.02 3.84 -20.26
CA THR A 133 -0.14 4.22 -19.44
C THR A 133 -1.48 3.73 -20.02
N SER A 134 -1.50 3.23 -21.25
CA SER A 134 -2.74 2.92 -21.97
C SER A 134 -3.47 1.66 -21.50
N ASN A 135 -2.77 0.71 -20.83
CA ASN A 135 -3.35 -0.60 -20.50
C ASN A 135 -3.94 -0.66 -19.06
N TYR A 136 -4.05 0.47 -18.39
CA TYR A 136 -4.44 0.50 -16.96
C TYR A 136 -5.69 1.31 -16.70
N LYS A 137 -6.34 1.85 -17.77
CA LYS A 137 -7.50 2.72 -17.65
C LYS A 137 -8.78 1.98 -18.05
N TYR A 138 -9.78 2.04 -17.17
CA TYR A 138 -11.13 1.56 -17.41
C TYR A 138 -12.13 2.71 -17.25
N VAL A 139 -13.15 2.75 -18.13
CA VAL A 139 -14.20 3.77 -18.15
C VAL A 139 -15.54 3.11 -18.03
N TRP A 140 -16.33 3.51 -17.05
CA TRP A 140 -17.69 3.02 -16.80
C TRP A 140 -18.69 4.17 -16.90
N LYS A 141 -19.55 4.11 -17.92
CA LYS A 141 -20.64 5.06 -18.13
C LYS A 141 -21.89 4.53 -17.46
N ILE A 142 -22.50 5.33 -16.59
CA ILE A 142 -23.70 4.98 -15.82
C ILE A 142 -24.81 5.95 -16.20
N GLU A 143 -25.85 5.44 -16.87
CA GLU A 143 -27.02 6.20 -17.30
C GLU A 143 -28.12 6.15 -16.23
N ASN A 144 -29.03 7.14 -16.23
CA ASN A 144 -30.10 7.29 -15.25
C ASN A 144 -29.62 7.20 -13.80
N PHE A 145 -28.48 7.84 -13.53
CA PHE A 145 -27.80 7.74 -12.23
C PHE A 145 -28.68 8.15 -11.05
N SER A 146 -29.51 9.18 -11.21
CA SER A 146 -30.39 9.68 -10.15
C SER A 146 -31.48 8.68 -9.73
N LYS A 147 -31.83 7.75 -10.64
CA LYS A 147 -32.86 6.70 -10.41
C LYS A 147 -32.30 5.42 -9.83
N LEU A 148 -30.98 5.32 -9.64
CA LEU A 148 -30.38 4.14 -9.08
C LEU A 148 -30.90 3.87 -7.66
N PRO A 149 -31.42 2.67 -7.37
CA PRO A 149 -31.79 2.27 -6.01
C PRO A 149 -30.57 2.23 -5.08
N ASP A 150 -30.88 2.23 -3.77
CA ASP A 150 -29.84 2.17 -2.73
C ASP A 150 -29.33 0.73 -2.56
N LYS A 151 -28.47 0.32 -3.49
CA LYS A 151 -27.79 -0.97 -3.49
C LYS A 151 -26.39 -0.82 -4.11
N ILE A 152 -25.58 -1.86 -3.98
CA ILE A 152 -24.32 -1.97 -4.67
C ILE A 152 -24.49 -2.13 -6.18
N TYR A 153 -23.66 -1.44 -6.95
CA TYR A 153 -23.49 -1.62 -8.38
C TYR A 153 -22.05 -2.02 -8.67
N GLU A 154 -21.91 -2.98 -9.55
CA GLU A 154 -20.61 -3.49 -9.97
C GLU A 154 -20.38 -3.15 -11.43
N SER A 155 -19.16 -2.72 -11.77
CA SER A 155 -18.77 -2.59 -13.17
C SER A 155 -18.55 -3.97 -13.80
N GLU A 156 -18.45 -4.00 -15.13
CA GLU A 156 -17.85 -5.15 -15.80
C GLU A 156 -16.43 -5.38 -15.29
N VAL A 157 -16.01 -6.64 -15.33
CA VAL A 157 -14.63 -7.02 -14.97
C VAL A 157 -13.68 -6.54 -16.07
N PHE A 158 -12.62 -5.85 -15.69
CA PHE A 158 -11.58 -5.40 -16.59
C PHE A 158 -10.19 -5.92 -16.16
N VAL A 159 -9.25 -5.96 -17.09
CA VAL A 159 -7.88 -6.47 -16.85
C VAL A 159 -6.91 -5.29 -16.76
N ALA A 160 -6.13 -5.26 -15.69
CA ALA A 160 -4.99 -4.34 -15.55
C ALA A 160 -3.84 -5.06 -14.83
N GLY A 161 -2.63 -5.01 -15.42
CA GLY A 161 -1.43 -5.66 -14.89
C GLY A 161 -1.58 -7.17 -14.70
N ASP A 162 -2.19 -7.86 -15.67
CA ASP A 162 -2.47 -9.30 -15.66
C ASP A 162 -3.42 -9.74 -14.52
N GLN A 163 -4.12 -8.79 -13.90
CA GLN A 163 -5.08 -9.03 -12.85
C GLN A 163 -6.48 -8.59 -13.28
N LYS A 164 -7.51 -9.21 -12.72
CA LYS A 164 -8.91 -8.90 -12.99
C LYS A 164 -9.50 -8.04 -11.89
N TRP A 165 -10.07 -6.90 -12.28
CA TRP A 165 -10.59 -5.89 -11.39
C TRP A 165 -12.04 -5.57 -11.70
N LYS A 166 -12.77 -5.05 -10.71
CA LYS A 166 -14.07 -4.40 -10.89
C LYS A 166 -14.18 -3.19 -9.96
N ILE A 167 -15.05 -2.25 -10.32
CA ILE A 167 -15.41 -1.12 -9.48
C ILE A 167 -16.71 -1.46 -8.75
N LEU A 168 -16.74 -1.23 -7.43
CA LEU A 168 -17.92 -1.31 -6.60
C LEU A 168 -18.39 0.12 -6.30
N LEU A 169 -19.64 0.43 -6.64
CA LEU A 169 -20.24 1.74 -6.44
C LEU A 169 -21.48 1.62 -5.56
N PHE A 170 -21.55 2.45 -4.53
CA PHE A 170 -22.75 2.67 -3.72
C PHE A 170 -23.23 4.10 -3.99
N PRO A 171 -24.27 4.29 -4.83
CA PRO A 171 -24.72 5.62 -5.29
C PRO A 171 -25.21 6.53 -4.18
N LYS A 172 -25.66 5.95 -3.06
CA LYS A 172 -26.15 6.69 -1.88
C LYS A 172 -25.25 6.49 -0.65
N GLY A 173 -24.03 5.94 -0.85
CA GLY A 173 -23.06 5.72 0.21
C GLY A 173 -23.28 4.44 1.01
N LEU A 174 -22.23 4.04 1.74
CA LEU A 174 -22.18 2.84 2.58
C LEU A 174 -21.90 3.23 4.03
N GLY A 175 -22.62 2.66 4.99
CA GLY A 175 -22.40 2.86 6.42
C GLY A 175 -22.49 4.34 6.82
N VAL A 176 -21.44 4.90 7.40
CA VAL A 176 -21.39 6.31 7.86
C VAL A 176 -21.50 7.35 6.72
N ALA A 177 -21.41 6.92 5.48
CA ALA A 177 -21.54 7.76 4.30
C ALA A 177 -22.96 7.72 3.69
N SER A 178 -23.84 6.86 4.20
CA SER A 178 -25.19 6.69 3.67
C SER A 178 -25.96 8.01 3.64
N GLY A 179 -26.60 8.29 2.49
CA GLY A 179 -27.37 9.51 2.25
C GLY A 179 -26.54 10.80 2.06
N SER A 180 -25.25 10.79 2.30
CA SER A 180 -24.39 11.98 2.23
C SER A 180 -23.35 11.94 1.13
N HIS A 181 -22.78 10.78 0.83
CA HIS A 181 -21.70 10.61 -0.15
C HIS A 181 -21.97 9.43 -1.08
N ILE A 182 -21.28 9.39 -2.21
CA ILE A 182 -21.02 8.15 -2.94
C ILE A 182 -19.90 7.41 -2.21
N SER A 183 -20.02 6.07 -2.07
CA SER A 183 -18.89 5.21 -1.73
C SER A 183 -18.40 4.47 -2.97
N MET A 184 -17.10 4.37 -3.16
CA MET A 184 -16.52 3.74 -4.33
C MET A 184 -15.25 2.98 -3.98
N TYR A 185 -15.14 1.75 -4.49
CA TYR A 185 -14.05 0.85 -4.20
C TYR A 185 -13.58 0.16 -5.48
N LEU A 186 -12.32 -0.21 -5.50
CA LEU A 186 -11.70 -1.10 -6.48
C LEU A 186 -11.54 -2.48 -5.85
N GLU A 187 -12.03 -3.52 -6.51
CA GLU A 187 -11.92 -4.90 -6.05
C GLU A 187 -11.14 -5.74 -7.04
N LEU A 188 -10.21 -6.54 -6.52
CA LEU A 188 -9.55 -7.61 -7.25
C LEU A 188 -10.48 -8.83 -7.27
N THR A 189 -10.96 -9.26 -8.45
CA THR A 189 -12.00 -10.29 -8.56
C THR A 189 -11.46 -11.71 -8.42
N ASP A 190 -10.19 -11.92 -8.70
CA ASP A 190 -9.54 -13.24 -8.61
C ASP A 190 -8.42 -13.21 -7.57
N SER A 191 -8.83 -13.34 -6.30
CA SER A 191 -7.90 -13.41 -5.17
C SER A 191 -7.13 -14.75 -5.12
N SER A 192 -7.52 -15.76 -5.92
CA SER A 192 -6.81 -17.05 -5.99
C SER A 192 -5.40 -16.91 -6.59
N THR A 193 -5.17 -15.84 -7.35
CA THR A 193 -3.84 -15.49 -7.87
C THR A 193 -2.90 -14.94 -6.79
N ILE A 194 -3.45 -14.55 -5.62
CA ILE A 194 -2.69 -14.13 -4.43
C ILE A 194 -2.52 -15.35 -3.51
N THR A 195 -1.88 -16.41 -4.00
CA THR A 195 -1.66 -17.62 -3.22
C THR A 195 -0.52 -17.46 -2.22
N GLY A 196 -0.66 -18.07 -1.04
CA GLY A 196 0.46 -18.36 -0.14
C GLY A 196 1.22 -17.15 0.42
N GLY A 197 0.53 -16.08 0.80
CA GLY A 197 1.19 -14.90 1.39
C GLY A 197 1.71 -13.89 0.36
N SER A 198 1.36 -14.03 -0.92
CA SER A 198 1.66 -13.03 -1.94
C SER A 198 0.83 -11.76 -1.75
N LYS A 199 1.36 -10.61 -2.16
CA LYS A 199 0.66 -9.32 -2.19
C LYS A 199 0.85 -8.65 -3.53
N ILE A 200 -0.17 -7.91 -3.99
CA ILE A 200 -0.06 -7.05 -5.17
C ILE A 200 0.23 -5.63 -4.70
N TYR A 201 1.15 -4.97 -5.37
CA TYR A 201 1.52 -3.59 -5.11
C TYR A 201 0.96 -2.70 -6.23
N VAL A 202 -0.08 -1.91 -5.90
CA VAL A 202 -0.85 -1.12 -6.86
C VAL A 202 -1.02 0.31 -6.35
N HIS A 203 -0.80 1.29 -7.21
CA HIS A 203 -1.20 2.67 -6.97
C HIS A 203 -2.40 2.99 -7.85
N PHE A 204 -3.62 2.86 -7.34
CA PHE A 204 -4.80 3.06 -8.16
C PHE A 204 -5.40 4.47 -7.99
N THR A 205 -6.06 4.93 -9.03
CA THR A 205 -6.86 6.15 -9.04
C THR A 205 -8.30 5.79 -9.39
N LEU A 206 -9.25 6.19 -8.54
CA LEU A 206 -10.67 6.23 -8.90
C LEU A 206 -11.08 7.67 -9.17
N ARG A 207 -11.90 7.88 -10.22
CA ARG A 207 -12.25 9.20 -10.69
C ARG A 207 -13.73 9.26 -11.10
N ILE A 208 -14.40 10.37 -10.77
CA ILE A 208 -15.63 10.78 -11.45
C ILE A 208 -15.26 11.88 -12.42
N ARG A 209 -15.53 11.62 -13.69
CA ARG A 209 -15.19 12.51 -14.78
C ARG A 209 -16.10 13.75 -14.77
N ASN A 210 -15.49 14.91 -14.79
CA ASN A 210 -16.19 16.12 -15.16
C ASN A 210 -16.37 16.13 -16.68
N GLN A 211 -17.61 16.25 -17.14
CA GLN A 211 -17.99 16.16 -18.54
C GLN A 211 -17.98 17.53 -19.25
N LEU A 212 -17.78 18.62 -18.50
CA LEU A 212 -17.75 19.99 -19.01
C LEU A 212 -16.34 20.56 -19.11
N VAL A 213 -15.45 20.15 -18.17
CA VAL A 213 -14.07 20.65 -18.08
C VAL A 213 -13.10 19.51 -17.81
N SER A 214 -11.80 19.76 -18.01
CA SER A 214 -10.75 18.75 -17.80
C SER A 214 -10.42 18.46 -16.32
N LYS A 215 -10.96 19.24 -15.38
CA LYS A 215 -10.71 19.05 -13.94
C LYS A 215 -11.68 18.03 -13.36
N HIS A 216 -11.23 16.82 -13.18
CA HIS A 216 -12.03 15.70 -12.64
C HIS A 216 -11.96 15.64 -11.11
N TYR A 217 -12.91 14.91 -10.49
CA TYR A 217 -12.83 14.57 -9.07
C TYR A 217 -12.18 13.19 -8.90
N GLU A 218 -11.02 13.14 -8.28
CA GLU A 218 -10.25 11.91 -8.16
C GLU A 218 -9.66 11.71 -6.76
N LYS A 219 -9.49 10.47 -6.38
CA LYS A 219 -8.74 10.03 -5.21
C LYS A 219 -7.78 8.92 -5.61
N LYS A 220 -6.61 8.90 -4.96
CA LYS A 220 -5.52 7.94 -5.21
C LYS A 220 -5.17 7.24 -3.92
N GLU A 221 -4.86 5.96 -4.02
CA GLU A 221 -4.47 5.14 -2.87
C GLU A 221 -3.52 4.03 -3.28
N TRP A 222 -2.65 3.65 -2.33
CA TRP A 222 -1.80 2.49 -2.44
C TRP A 222 -2.53 1.25 -1.92
N LEU A 223 -2.68 0.25 -2.75
CA LEU A 223 -3.13 -1.07 -2.36
C LEU A 223 -1.91 -1.98 -2.20
N ASN A 224 -1.55 -2.26 -0.96
CA ASN A 224 -0.47 -3.18 -0.57
C ASN A 224 -1.05 -4.17 0.42
N THR A 225 -1.82 -5.13 -0.08
CA THR A 225 -2.58 -5.99 0.82
C THR A 225 -2.90 -7.34 0.19
N SER A 226 -3.06 -8.33 1.04
CA SER A 226 -3.77 -9.57 0.75
C SER A 226 -5.30 -9.40 0.73
N ILE A 227 -5.80 -8.21 1.10
CA ILE A 227 -7.23 -7.86 1.01
C ILE A 227 -7.47 -7.31 -0.39
N ALA A 228 -8.37 -7.96 -1.12
CA ALA A 228 -8.64 -7.66 -2.53
C ALA A 228 -9.47 -6.37 -2.76
N LEU A 229 -9.54 -5.45 -1.79
CA LEU A 229 -10.44 -4.29 -1.81
C LEU A 229 -9.74 -3.02 -1.31
N GLY A 230 -9.80 -1.93 -2.08
CA GLY A 230 -9.36 -0.58 -1.68
C GLY A 230 -10.34 0.48 -2.14
N GLY A 231 -10.43 1.61 -1.44
CA GLY A 231 -11.32 2.71 -1.81
C GLY A 231 -11.87 3.50 -0.62
N TRP A 232 -12.96 4.26 -0.87
CA TRP A 232 -13.44 5.25 0.09
C TRP A 232 -14.95 5.14 0.32
N SER A 233 -15.37 5.05 1.57
CA SER A 233 -16.77 5.16 1.98
C SER A 233 -17.32 6.58 1.71
N LYS A 234 -16.49 7.62 1.90
CA LYS A 234 -16.80 9.01 1.56
C LYS A 234 -15.99 9.44 0.34
N PHE A 235 -16.41 9.01 -0.87
CA PHE A 235 -15.69 9.36 -2.09
C PHE A 235 -16.00 10.80 -2.50
N ILE A 236 -17.24 11.14 -2.81
CA ILE A 236 -17.69 12.50 -3.17
C ILE A 236 -19.04 12.77 -2.52
N GLU A 237 -19.27 14.00 -2.06
CA GLU A 237 -20.57 14.41 -1.51
C GLU A 237 -21.66 14.42 -2.58
N LEU A 238 -22.84 13.86 -2.26
CA LEU A 238 -23.97 13.79 -3.18
C LEU A 238 -24.46 15.16 -3.61
N ASN A 239 -24.47 16.13 -2.70
CA ASN A 239 -24.88 17.50 -3.03
C ASN A 239 -23.89 18.16 -4.00
N TYR A 240 -22.59 17.91 -3.85
CA TYR A 240 -21.56 18.43 -4.77
C TYR A 240 -21.64 17.75 -6.13
N LEU A 241 -21.84 16.43 -6.18
CA LEU A 241 -22.02 15.69 -7.43
C LEU A 241 -23.22 16.19 -8.24
N LYS A 242 -24.37 16.37 -7.56
CA LYS A 242 -25.66 16.72 -8.18
C LYS A 242 -25.82 18.20 -8.48
N LYS A 243 -24.92 19.06 -8.01
CA LYS A 243 -25.01 20.51 -8.21
C LYS A 243 -24.91 20.83 -9.69
N ALA A 244 -25.94 21.50 -10.20
CA ALA A 244 -25.95 21.95 -11.58
C ALA A 244 -24.71 22.79 -11.90
N GLY A 245 -24.08 22.55 -13.05
CA GLY A 245 -22.87 23.26 -13.48
C GLY A 245 -21.53 22.65 -12.98
N ASN A 246 -21.54 21.73 -12.02
CA ASN A 246 -20.31 21.06 -11.60
C ASN A 246 -19.80 20.02 -12.62
N GLY A 247 -20.63 19.62 -13.60
CA GLY A 247 -20.21 18.77 -14.72
C GLY A 247 -20.01 17.30 -14.43
N PHE A 248 -20.28 16.83 -13.21
CA PHE A 248 -20.11 15.41 -12.84
C PHE A 248 -21.32 14.56 -13.22
N LEU A 249 -22.50 15.16 -13.28
CA LEU A 249 -23.75 14.54 -13.71
C LEU A 249 -24.36 15.39 -14.82
N VAL A 250 -24.23 14.92 -16.07
CA VAL A 250 -24.74 15.60 -17.27
C VAL A 250 -25.76 14.70 -17.95
N ASN A 251 -26.98 15.20 -18.21
CA ASN A 251 -28.11 14.39 -18.73
C ASN A 251 -28.35 13.11 -17.94
N ASP A 252 -28.21 13.17 -16.62
CA ASP A 252 -28.34 12.05 -15.70
C ASP A 252 -27.32 10.91 -15.96
N VAL A 253 -26.18 11.23 -16.59
CA VAL A 253 -25.07 10.32 -16.85
C VAL A 253 -23.90 10.63 -15.92
N CYS A 254 -23.42 9.64 -15.18
CA CYS A 254 -22.20 9.67 -14.40
C CYS A 254 -21.12 8.84 -15.11
N ILE A 255 -19.91 9.36 -15.25
CA ILE A 255 -18.78 8.63 -15.83
C ILE A 255 -17.74 8.39 -14.74
N VAL A 256 -17.54 7.11 -14.42
CA VAL A 256 -16.55 6.64 -13.48
C VAL A 256 -15.35 6.10 -14.24
N GLU A 257 -14.15 6.40 -13.77
CA GLU A 257 -12.91 5.89 -14.35
C GLU A 257 -12.05 5.26 -13.27
N ALA A 258 -11.34 4.18 -13.61
CA ALA A 258 -10.27 3.61 -12.82
C ALA A 258 -8.96 3.62 -13.62
N GLU A 259 -7.87 4.00 -12.97
CA GLU A 259 -6.50 3.78 -13.46
C GLU A 259 -5.82 2.86 -12.44
N VAL A 260 -5.31 1.70 -12.89
CA VAL A 260 -4.83 0.62 -12.02
C VAL A 260 -3.45 0.13 -12.47
N PRO A 261 -2.40 0.95 -12.33
CA PRO A 261 -1.03 0.50 -12.60
C PRO A 261 -0.57 -0.50 -11.53
N VAL A 262 -0.41 -1.76 -11.91
CA VAL A 262 0.18 -2.80 -11.05
C VAL A 262 1.69 -2.68 -11.12
N LEU A 263 2.30 -2.17 -10.06
CA LEU A 263 3.72 -1.84 -9.98
C LEU A 263 4.60 -3.02 -9.54
N GLY A 264 4.04 -3.97 -8.84
CA GLY A 264 4.81 -5.10 -8.35
C GLY A 264 3.96 -6.20 -7.72
N ILE A 265 4.60 -7.33 -7.50
CA ILE A 265 4.05 -8.47 -6.78
C ILE A 265 5.08 -8.89 -5.73
N SER A 266 4.63 -9.05 -4.50
CA SER A 266 5.41 -9.63 -3.44
C SER A 266 5.01 -11.09 -3.24
N LYS A 267 6.00 -11.96 -3.00
CA LYS A 267 5.81 -13.39 -2.70
C LYS A 267 6.64 -13.76 -1.49
N ALA A 268 6.14 -14.67 -0.66
CA ALA A 268 6.94 -15.31 0.36
C ALA A 268 8.10 -16.11 -0.29
N LEU A 269 9.28 -16.07 0.35
CA LEU A 269 10.48 -16.81 -0.05
C LEU A 269 10.51 -18.20 0.60
#